data_f253425140badf5508f7594bc5b35a1e
#
_entry.id   f253425140badf5508f7594bc5b35a1e
#
_cell.length_a   1.000
_cell.length_b   1.000
_cell.length_c   1.000
_cell.angle_alpha   90.00
_cell.angle_beta   90.00
_cell.angle_gamma   90.00
#
_symmetry.space_group_name_H-M   'P 1'
#
loop_
_entity.id
_entity.type
_entity.pdbx_description
1 polymer ?
#
loop_
_entity_poly.entity_id
_entity_poly.type
_entity_poly.pdbx_seq_one_letter_code
_entity_poly.pdbx_strand_id
1 'polypeptide(L)'
;VYLYNREWSKAIADFEEIVYNKTNNYGYELHPDYNELFRLYNGKRSKEMIFSIQSLDGNVAGHGLELCSFLGNKSTMRLIASNCIVPSTHLVDMYENLDGSPFNWDDIFPGFNDGSPEFRRDVLSVAIDDGSTKITDLLNCDTTKVLDAYRKRDPRLCLNVITPYSHYLGTDAGSVPMDKQFVLHNPQK
;
A
#
# COMPACT_ATOMS: atom_id res chain seq x y z
N VAL A 1 -0.05 20.53 -18.25
CA VAL A 1 -0.72 20.75 -19.56
C VAL A 1 -0.05 19.89 -20.63
N TYR A 2 1.27 20.04 -20.89
CA TYR A 2 1.98 19.33 -21.95
C TYR A 2 1.91 17.81 -21.84
N LEU A 3 1.99 17.25 -20.63
CA LEU A 3 1.86 15.82 -20.40
C LEU A 3 0.49 15.27 -20.90
N TYR A 4 -0.59 15.96 -20.59
CA TYR A 4 -1.93 15.58 -21.04
C TYR A 4 -2.11 15.72 -22.56
N ASN A 5 -1.43 16.69 -23.16
CA ASN A 5 -1.44 16.90 -24.61
C ASN A 5 -0.48 15.96 -25.36
N ARG A 6 0.25 15.08 -24.65
CA ARG A 6 1.26 14.17 -25.19
C ARG A 6 2.43 14.90 -25.91
N GLU A 7 2.70 16.13 -25.49
CA GLU A 7 3.83 16.93 -25.95
C GLU A 7 5.07 16.63 -25.08
N TRP A 8 5.58 15.39 -25.19
CA TRP A 8 6.54 14.81 -24.25
C TRP A 8 7.80 15.65 -24.07
N SER A 9 8.38 16.17 -25.17
CA SER A 9 9.61 16.98 -25.09
C SER A 9 9.42 18.27 -24.26
N LYS A 10 8.25 18.91 -24.36
CA LYS A 10 7.95 20.09 -23.57
C LYS A 10 7.68 19.73 -22.10
N ALA A 11 6.97 18.63 -21.88
CA ALA A 11 6.73 18.14 -20.52
C ALA A 11 8.05 17.76 -19.80
N ILE A 12 8.97 17.10 -20.51
CA ILE A 12 10.31 16.78 -19.99
C ILE A 12 11.06 18.05 -19.62
N ALA A 13 11.07 19.06 -20.49
CA ALA A 13 11.76 20.31 -20.24
C ALA A 13 11.24 21.03 -18.97
N ASP A 14 9.92 21.08 -18.78
CA ASP A 14 9.30 21.64 -17.58
C ASP A 14 9.68 20.85 -16.32
N PHE A 15 9.67 19.52 -16.40
CA PHE A 15 10.02 18.68 -15.24
C PHE A 15 11.51 18.79 -14.89
N GLU A 16 12.39 18.79 -15.90
CA GLU A 16 13.83 18.94 -15.69
C GLU A 16 14.19 20.29 -15.09
N GLU A 17 13.47 21.35 -15.41
CA GLU A 17 13.67 22.66 -14.81
C GLU A 17 13.47 22.63 -13.30
N ILE A 18 12.44 21.88 -12.82
CA ILE A 18 12.13 21.74 -11.40
C ILE A 18 13.08 20.74 -10.72
N VAL A 19 13.27 19.56 -11.31
CA VAL A 19 14.03 18.47 -10.71
C VAL A 19 15.52 18.83 -10.57
N TYR A 20 16.08 19.46 -11.58
CA TYR A 20 17.51 19.79 -11.61
C TYR A 20 17.82 21.26 -11.24
N ASN A 21 16.77 22.07 -10.98
CA ASN A 21 16.91 23.50 -10.68
C ASN A 21 17.84 24.23 -11.70
N LYS A 22 17.64 23.94 -12.99
CA LYS A 22 18.58 24.34 -14.07
C LYS A 22 18.75 25.86 -14.17
N THR A 23 17.65 26.59 -14.17
CA THR A 23 17.67 28.05 -14.41
C THR A 23 17.45 28.83 -13.11
N ASN A 24 16.53 28.35 -12.28
CA ASN A 24 16.14 28.97 -11.03
C ASN A 24 16.15 27.93 -9.91
N ASN A 25 16.66 28.31 -8.75
CA ASN A 25 16.57 27.46 -7.57
C ASN A 25 15.19 27.65 -6.93
N TYR A 26 14.24 26.79 -7.25
CA TYR A 26 12.89 26.79 -6.67
C TYR A 26 12.86 26.22 -5.26
N GLY A 27 13.93 25.56 -4.81
CA GLY A 27 14.03 24.98 -3.48
C GLY A 27 13.20 23.72 -3.28
N TYR A 28 12.73 23.08 -4.37
CA TYR A 28 12.05 21.80 -4.29
C TYR A 28 13.04 20.67 -4.08
N GLU A 29 12.68 19.71 -3.24
CA GLU A 29 13.48 18.53 -2.92
C GLU A 29 12.53 17.37 -2.61
N LEU A 30 12.94 16.13 -2.91
CA LEU A 30 12.20 14.96 -2.43
C LEU A 30 12.27 14.93 -0.89
N HIS A 31 11.17 14.56 -0.26
CA HIS A 31 11.13 14.37 1.19
C HIS A 31 12.04 13.19 1.58
N PRO A 32 12.91 13.35 2.58
CA PRO A 32 13.90 12.32 2.94
C PRO A 32 13.26 11.05 3.49
N ASP A 33 12.06 11.15 4.05
CA ASP A 33 11.30 10.03 4.59
C ASP A 33 9.92 10.00 3.95
N TYR A 34 9.72 9.00 3.07
CA TYR A 34 8.45 8.80 2.38
C TYR A 34 7.26 8.64 3.34
N ASN A 35 7.45 7.95 4.47
CA ASN A 35 6.38 7.72 5.44
C ASN A 35 5.95 9.03 6.14
N GLU A 36 6.90 9.91 6.44
CA GLU A 36 6.62 11.21 7.06
C GLU A 36 5.90 12.18 6.12
N LEU A 37 6.04 12.01 4.80
CA LEU A 37 5.36 12.85 3.81
C LEU A 37 3.83 12.80 3.95
N PHE A 38 3.28 11.67 4.36
CA PHE A 38 1.84 11.44 4.49
C PHE A 38 1.31 11.67 5.91
N ARG A 39 2.17 12.05 6.86
CA ARG A 39 1.74 12.38 8.22
C ARG A 39 1.16 13.78 8.30
N LEU A 40 0.17 13.92 9.18
CA LEU A 40 -0.49 15.19 9.46
C LEU A 40 0.57 16.26 9.81
N TYR A 41 0.48 17.42 9.17
CA TYR A 41 1.39 18.56 9.28
C TYR A 41 2.76 18.45 8.60
N ASN A 42 3.34 17.28 8.42
CA ASN A 42 4.67 17.15 7.81
C ASN A 42 4.59 17.30 6.29
N GLY A 43 3.65 16.68 5.65
CA GLY A 43 3.46 16.79 4.20
C GLY A 43 3.18 18.20 3.71
N LYS A 44 2.45 19.02 4.48
CA LYS A 44 2.14 20.42 4.15
C LYS A 44 3.36 21.33 4.02
N ARG A 45 4.44 20.98 4.71
CA ARG A 45 5.68 21.78 4.79
C ARG A 45 6.80 21.13 4.00
N SER A 46 6.54 20.03 3.36
CA SER A 46 7.55 19.36 2.56
C SER A 46 7.91 20.17 1.33
N LYS A 47 9.19 20.26 1.04
CA LYS A 47 9.71 20.85 -0.19
C LYS A 47 9.33 20.05 -1.44
N GLU A 48 8.85 18.83 -1.29
CA GLU A 48 8.32 18.01 -2.38
C GLU A 48 6.96 18.53 -2.87
N MET A 49 6.23 19.28 -2.03
CA MET A 49 4.90 19.74 -2.35
C MET A 49 4.94 21.00 -3.23
N ILE A 50 4.70 20.83 -4.54
CA ILE A 50 4.63 21.93 -5.50
C ILE A 50 3.28 22.63 -5.43
N PHE A 51 2.19 21.84 -5.34
CA PHE A 51 0.83 22.34 -5.29
C PHE A 51 -0.07 21.41 -4.49
N SER A 52 -0.91 21.98 -3.63
CA SER A 52 -1.92 21.20 -2.92
C SER A 52 -3.17 22.01 -2.64
N ILE A 53 -4.33 21.38 -2.72
CA ILE A 53 -5.58 21.96 -2.22
C ILE A 53 -5.70 21.58 -0.76
N GLN A 54 -5.68 22.60 0.11
CA GLN A 54 -5.78 22.38 1.54
C GLN A 54 -7.25 22.28 1.97
N SER A 55 -7.57 21.18 2.66
CA SER A 55 -8.85 21.04 3.37
C SER A 55 -8.68 21.51 4.80
N LEU A 56 -9.54 22.38 5.27
CA LEU A 56 -9.53 22.87 6.66
C LEU A 56 -10.09 21.79 7.58
N ASP A 57 -9.41 21.58 8.70
CA ASP A 57 -9.83 20.63 9.72
C ASP A 57 -11.10 21.13 10.45
N GLY A 58 -12.03 20.24 10.68
CA GLY A 58 -13.07 20.35 11.69
C GLY A 58 -14.37 21.05 11.33
N ASN A 59 -14.47 21.86 10.27
CA ASN A 59 -15.69 22.63 9.98
C ASN A 59 -16.25 22.54 8.57
N VAL A 60 -15.59 21.82 7.69
CA VAL A 60 -16.11 21.60 6.33
C VAL A 60 -16.49 20.14 6.24
N ALA A 61 -17.78 19.89 6.30
CA ALA A 61 -18.34 18.56 6.17
C ALA A 61 -17.72 17.83 4.95
N GLY A 62 -17.23 16.63 5.17
CA GLY A 62 -17.04 15.67 4.09
C GLY A 62 -15.63 15.53 3.51
N HIS A 63 -14.58 16.16 4.02
CA HIS A 63 -13.34 16.23 3.22
C HIS A 63 -12.17 15.32 3.64
N GLY A 64 -12.28 14.45 4.54
CA GLY A 64 -11.15 13.59 4.91
C GLY A 64 -11.57 12.37 5.70
N LEU A 65 -12.48 12.55 6.63
CA LEU A 65 -13.02 11.47 7.44
C LEU A 65 -13.77 10.43 6.61
N GLU A 66 -14.50 10.85 5.58
CA GLU A 66 -15.24 9.92 4.71
C GLU A 66 -14.29 8.98 3.97
N LEU A 67 -13.26 9.50 3.32
CA LEU A 67 -12.30 8.67 2.61
C LEU A 67 -11.56 7.72 3.55
N CYS A 68 -11.10 8.22 4.69
CA CYS A 68 -10.47 7.40 5.73
C CYS A 68 -11.39 6.29 6.25
N SER A 69 -12.70 6.56 6.38
CA SER A 69 -13.68 5.56 6.83
C SER A 69 -13.84 4.43 5.83
N PHE A 70 -13.58 4.66 4.55
CA PHE A 70 -13.68 3.65 3.50
C PHE A 70 -12.37 2.91 3.24
N LEU A 71 -11.22 3.54 3.45
CA LEU A 71 -9.90 3.00 3.13
C LEU A 71 -9.36 2.01 4.18
N GLY A 72 -9.74 2.15 5.43
CA GLY A 72 -9.21 1.33 6.50
C GLY A 72 -10.08 0.11 6.84
N ASN A 73 -9.59 -0.73 7.71
CA ASN A 73 -10.37 -1.79 8.35
C ASN A 73 -10.68 -1.44 9.80
N LYS A 74 -11.62 -2.19 10.42
CA LYS A 74 -12.07 -1.94 11.80
C LYS A 74 -10.93 -1.98 12.83
N SER A 75 -9.88 -2.75 12.56
CA SER A 75 -8.74 -2.85 13.48
C SER A 75 -7.74 -1.69 13.34
N THR A 76 -7.77 -0.95 12.24
CA THR A 76 -6.92 0.22 12.03
C THR A 76 -7.61 1.53 12.37
N MET A 77 -8.93 1.59 12.28
CA MET A 77 -9.72 2.83 12.32
C MET A 77 -10.80 2.83 13.42
N ARG A 78 -10.56 2.21 14.56
CA ARG A 78 -11.45 2.26 15.73
C ARG A 78 -12.91 1.88 15.44
N LEU A 79 -13.14 0.85 14.66
CA LEU A 79 -14.48 0.37 14.26
C LEU A 79 -15.26 1.28 13.28
N ILE A 80 -14.66 2.38 12.82
CA ILE A 80 -15.32 3.31 11.90
C ILE A 80 -15.15 2.84 10.44
N ALA A 81 -14.04 2.19 10.14
CA ALA A 81 -13.73 1.77 8.78
C ALA A 81 -14.61 0.59 8.31
N SER A 82 -14.98 0.65 7.06
CA SER A 82 -15.94 -0.27 6.44
C SER A 82 -15.32 -1.28 5.48
N ASN A 83 -14.02 -1.26 5.24
CA ASN A 83 -13.33 -2.08 4.22
C ASN A 83 -13.93 -1.94 2.80
N CYS A 84 -14.51 -0.80 2.49
CA CYS A 84 -15.20 -0.61 1.21
C CYS A 84 -14.24 -0.33 0.06
N ILE A 85 -13.08 0.25 0.35
CA ILE A 85 -12.05 0.57 -0.64
C ILE A 85 -10.78 -0.15 -0.25
N VAL A 86 -10.38 -1.09 -1.08
CA VAL A 86 -9.14 -1.86 -0.94
C VAL A 86 -8.32 -1.77 -2.23
N PRO A 87 -6.99 -1.82 -2.17
CA PRO A 87 -6.18 -1.85 -3.37
C PRO A 87 -6.50 -3.11 -4.20
N SER A 88 -6.58 -2.97 -5.50
CA SER A 88 -6.70 -4.13 -6.38
C SER A 88 -5.40 -4.93 -6.38
N THR A 89 -5.48 -6.23 -6.59
CA THR A 89 -4.29 -7.07 -6.77
C THR A 89 -3.42 -6.57 -7.92
N HIS A 90 -4.03 -6.11 -9.00
CA HIS A 90 -3.31 -5.53 -10.13
C HIS A 90 -2.47 -4.31 -9.73
N LEU A 91 -3.01 -3.37 -8.94
CA LEU A 91 -2.25 -2.24 -8.43
C LEU A 91 -1.07 -2.70 -7.56
N VAL A 92 -1.31 -3.69 -6.70
CA VAL A 92 -0.26 -4.26 -5.86
C VAL A 92 0.83 -4.91 -6.71
N ASP A 93 0.45 -5.64 -7.76
CA ASP A 93 1.39 -6.34 -8.64
C ASP A 93 2.18 -5.41 -9.58
N MET A 94 1.76 -4.15 -9.73
CA MET A 94 2.51 -3.13 -10.46
C MET A 94 3.76 -2.62 -9.72
N TYR A 95 3.88 -2.85 -8.41
CA TYR A 95 5.11 -2.51 -7.70
C TYR A 95 6.23 -3.44 -8.16
N GLU A 96 7.35 -2.87 -8.57
CA GLU A 96 8.51 -3.56 -9.13
C GLU A 96 9.33 -4.29 -8.04
N ASN A 97 10.21 -5.18 -8.45
CA ASN A 97 11.25 -5.72 -7.59
C ASN A 97 12.25 -4.62 -7.18
N LEU A 98 13.09 -4.89 -6.17
CA LEU A 98 14.10 -3.93 -5.67
C LEU A 98 15.09 -3.48 -6.75
N ASP A 99 15.31 -4.28 -7.77
CA ASP A 99 16.20 -3.97 -8.89
C ASP A 99 15.50 -3.20 -10.04
N GLY A 100 14.20 -2.88 -9.89
CA GLY A 100 13.40 -2.20 -10.88
C GLY A 100 12.84 -3.12 -11.97
N SER A 101 13.03 -4.42 -11.89
CA SER A 101 12.39 -5.37 -12.80
C SER A 101 10.91 -5.56 -12.47
N PRO A 102 10.06 -5.84 -13.47
CA PRO A 102 8.66 -6.17 -13.22
C PRO A 102 8.51 -7.38 -12.29
N PHE A 103 7.58 -7.29 -11.36
CA PHE A 103 7.25 -8.40 -10.49
C PHE A 103 6.45 -9.48 -11.23
N ASN A 104 6.76 -10.75 -10.93
CA ASN A 104 6.05 -11.88 -11.51
C ASN A 104 5.84 -12.98 -10.45
N TRP A 105 4.60 -13.37 -10.23
CA TRP A 105 4.26 -14.43 -9.28
C TRP A 105 4.82 -15.79 -9.68
N ASP A 106 5.02 -16.07 -10.98
CA ASP A 106 5.60 -17.34 -11.44
C ASP A 106 7.04 -17.53 -10.99
N ASP A 107 7.79 -16.44 -10.73
CA ASP A 107 9.15 -16.52 -10.18
C ASP A 107 9.15 -17.01 -8.72
N ILE A 108 8.03 -16.83 -8.03
CA ILE A 108 7.84 -17.24 -6.63
C ILE A 108 7.15 -18.60 -6.55
N PHE A 109 6.05 -18.75 -7.27
CA PHE A 109 5.22 -19.96 -7.34
C PHE A 109 5.03 -20.39 -8.80
N PRO A 110 5.86 -21.31 -9.33
CA PRO A 110 5.78 -21.72 -10.71
C PRO A 110 4.36 -22.17 -11.13
N GLY A 111 3.86 -21.60 -12.21
CA GLY A 111 2.50 -21.85 -12.71
C GLY A 111 1.40 -21.04 -12.02
N PHE A 112 1.74 -20.01 -11.25
CA PHE A 112 0.76 -19.20 -10.53
C PHE A 112 -0.15 -18.43 -11.48
N ASN A 113 0.41 -17.79 -12.51
CA ASN A 113 -0.36 -16.92 -13.41
C ASN A 113 -1.37 -17.70 -14.27
N ASP A 114 -1.00 -18.89 -14.69
CA ASP A 114 -1.87 -19.79 -15.48
C ASP A 114 -2.66 -20.76 -14.59
N GLY A 115 -2.40 -20.76 -13.29
CA GLY A 115 -3.01 -21.64 -12.31
C GLY A 115 -4.50 -21.37 -12.10
N SER A 116 -5.22 -22.39 -11.65
CA SER A 116 -6.62 -22.23 -11.27
C SER A 116 -6.76 -21.27 -10.08
N PRO A 117 -7.94 -20.63 -9.89
CA PRO A 117 -8.20 -19.82 -8.70
C PRO A 117 -7.98 -20.57 -7.38
N GLU A 118 -8.26 -21.86 -7.34
CA GLU A 118 -8.04 -22.75 -6.21
C GLU A 118 -6.55 -22.89 -5.90
N PHE A 119 -5.73 -23.15 -6.92
CA PHE A 119 -4.28 -23.26 -6.77
C PHE A 119 -3.70 -21.95 -6.23
N ARG A 120 -4.04 -20.80 -6.83
CA ARG A 120 -3.59 -19.48 -6.37
C ARG A 120 -3.98 -19.20 -4.92
N ARG A 121 -5.22 -19.52 -4.55
CA ARG A 121 -5.69 -19.40 -3.17
C ARG A 121 -4.91 -20.32 -2.23
N ASP A 122 -4.66 -21.55 -2.62
CA ASP A 122 -4.01 -22.55 -1.79
C ASP A 122 -2.54 -22.21 -1.48
N VAL A 123 -1.81 -21.62 -2.41
CA VAL A 123 -0.43 -21.19 -2.18
C VAL A 123 -0.31 -19.89 -1.40
N LEU A 124 -1.36 -19.05 -1.40
CA LEU A 124 -1.36 -17.76 -0.72
C LEU A 124 -2.03 -17.78 0.66
N SER A 125 -2.91 -18.75 0.94
CA SER A 125 -3.75 -18.72 2.15
C SER A 125 -3.53 -19.94 3.05
N VAL A 126 -3.72 -19.73 4.34
CA VAL A 126 -3.64 -20.77 5.37
C VAL A 126 -5.03 -21.25 5.80
N ALA A 127 -5.13 -22.44 6.38
CA ALA A 127 -6.31 -22.86 7.11
C ALA A 127 -6.28 -22.29 8.53
N ILE A 128 -7.44 -21.91 9.04
CA ILE A 128 -7.64 -21.47 10.42
C ILE A 128 -8.69 -22.36 11.04
N ASP A 129 -8.43 -22.84 12.25
CA ASP A 129 -9.37 -23.65 13.02
C ASP A 129 -10.67 -22.86 13.31
N ASP A 130 -11.81 -23.53 13.19
CA ASP A 130 -13.11 -22.92 13.40
C ASP A 130 -13.24 -22.41 14.83
N GLY A 131 -13.51 -21.11 14.97
CA GLY A 131 -13.57 -20.42 16.25
C GLY A 131 -12.22 -20.04 16.89
N SER A 132 -11.10 -20.33 16.25
CA SER A 132 -9.76 -19.95 16.69
C SER A 132 -9.20 -18.82 15.83
N THR A 133 -8.33 -17.99 16.43
CA THR A 133 -7.48 -17.06 15.68
C THR A 133 -6.08 -17.65 15.38
N LYS A 134 -5.87 -18.91 15.73
CA LYS A 134 -4.58 -19.58 15.53
C LYS A 134 -4.53 -20.25 14.17
N ILE A 135 -3.43 -20.06 13.46
CA ILE A 135 -3.13 -20.81 12.25
C ILE A 135 -2.87 -22.26 12.67
N THR A 136 -3.72 -23.18 12.21
CA THR A 136 -3.64 -24.60 12.57
C THR A 136 -2.93 -25.44 11.53
N ASP A 137 -3.07 -25.08 10.25
CA ASP A 137 -2.48 -25.80 9.13
C ASP A 137 -1.90 -24.86 8.09
N LEU A 138 -0.65 -25.09 7.72
CA LEU A 138 0.05 -24.43 6.61
C LEU A 138 -0.01 -25.30 5.36
N LEU A 139 -1.17 -25.76 4.97
CA LEU A 139 -1.36 -26.79 3.94
C LEU A 139 -0.32 -26.71 2.81
N ASN A 140 -0.53 -25.84 1.83
CA ASN A 140 0.42 -25.61 0.74
C ASN A 140 1.00 -24.19 0.76
N CYS A 141 0.65 -23.38 1.78
CA CYS A 141 1.07 -22.02 1.88
C CYS A 141 2.34 -21.90 2.75
N ASP A 142 3.42 -21.46 2.13
CA ASP A 142 4.60 -20.97 2.83
C ASP A 142 4.43 -19.48 3.11
N THR A 143 3.97 -19.14 4.32
CA THR A 143 3.71 -17.76 4.73
C THR A 143 4.96 -16.89 4.70
N THR A 144 6.13 -17.47 4.96
CA THR A 144 7.40 -16.75 4.87
C THR A 144 7.72 -16.40 3.43
N LYS A 145 7.54 -17.34 2.52
CA LYS A 145 7.76 -17.13 1.09
C LYS A 145 6.81 -16.09 0.51
N VAL A 146 5.53 -16.11 0.91
CA VAL A 146 4.56 -15.08 0.53
C VAL A 146 4.96 -13.72 1.08
N LEU A 147 5.29 -13.62 2.37
CA LEU A 147 5.70 -12.35 2.98
C LEU A 147 6.97 -11.79 2.32
N ASP A 148 7.94 -12.63 2.02
CA ASP A 148 9.16 -12.25 1.32
C ASP A 148 8.89 -11.74 -0.10
N ALA A 149 7.94 -12.33 -0.81
CA ALA A 149 7.52 -11.86 -2.13
C ALA A 149 7.02 -10.42 -2.13
N TYR A 150 6.45 -9.95 -1.03
CA TYR A 150 6.08 -8.55 -0.87
C TYR A 150 7.24 -7.66 -0.40
N ARG A 151 8.06 -8.14 0.54
CA ARG A 151 9.16 -7.38 1.16
C ARG A 151 10.34 -7.12 0.22
N LYS A 152 10.54 -7.99 -0.75
CA LYS A 152 11.62 -7.88 -1.76
C LYS A 152 11.24 -7.02 -2.98
N ARG A 153 10.17 -6.25 -2.87
CA ARG A 153 9.69 -5.31 -3.88
C ARG A 153 9.98 -3.87 -3.47
N ASP A 154 9.54 -2.93 -4.26
CA ASP A 154 9.63 -1.50 -3.95
C ASP A 154 9.21 -1.23 -2.50
N PRO A 155 10.05 -0.59 -1.68
CA PRO A 155 9.76 -0.36 -0.26
C PRO A 155 8.44 0.39 0.00
N ARG A 156 8.00 1.21 -0.96
CA ARG A 156 6.72 1.94 -0.88
C ARG A 156 5.52 1.02 -0.81
N LEU A 157 5.62 -0.21 -1.34
CA LEU A 157 4.55 -1.19 -1.25
C LEU A 157 4.18 -1.46 0.21
N CYS A 158 5.14 -1.79 1.05
CA CYS A 158 4.91 -2.11 2.46
C CYS A 158 4.54 -0.88 3.31
N LEU A 159 4.80 0.32 2.82
CA LEU A 159 4.37 1.56 3.47
C LEU A 159 2.93 1.95 3.10
N ASN A 160 2.50 1.62 1.90
CA ASN A 160 1.18 1.98 1.38
C ASN A 160 0.11 0.91 1.60
N VAL A 161 0.51 -0.35 1.71
CA VAL A 161 -0.39 -1.50 1.73
C VAL A 161 -0.04 -2.44 2.87
N ILE A 162 -1.02 -2.83 3.68
CA ILE A 162 -0.88 -3.93 4.62
C ILE A 162 -0.87 -5.22 3.81
N THR A 163 0.30 -5.82 3.67
CA THR A 163 0.49 -7.00 2.85
C THR A 163 0.22 -8.28 3.63
N PRO A 164 -0.14 -9.39 2.96
CA PRO A 164 -0.37 -10.68 3.63
C PRO A 164 0.80 -11.08 4.52
N TYR A 165 0.47 -11.59 5.70
CA TYR A 165 1.37 -12.04 6.77
C TYR A 165 2.27 -10.96 7.37
N SER A 166 2.13 -9.69 6.96
CA SER A 166 2.80 -8.57 7.60
C SER A 166 2.14 -8.20 8.93
N HIS A 167 2.92 -7.60 9.80
CA HIS A 167 2.45 -7.00 11.04
C HIS A 167 2.16 -5.52 10.83
N TYR A 168 1.15 -5.03 11.50
CA TYR A 168 0.76 -3.61 11.47
C TYR A 168 0.21 -3.17 12.83
N LEU A 169 0.30 -1.88 13.11
CA LEU A 169 -0.28 -1.31 14.31
C LEU A 169 -1.80 -1.19 14.12
N GLY A 170 -2.54 -2.03 14.82
CA GLY A 170 -3.99 -1.98 14.88
C GLY A 170 -4.49 -1.57 16.27
N THR A 171 -5.77 -1.73 16.51
CA THR A 171 -6.40 -1.50 17.80
C THR A 171 -7.29 -2.67 18.18
N ASP A 172 -7.46 -2.90 19.47
CA ASP A 172 -8.49 -3.79 20.00
C ASP A 172 -9.88 -3.11 20.04
N ALA A 173 -10.88 -3.80 20.55
CA ALA A 173 -12.24 -3.28 20.73
C ALA A 173 -12.30 -2.07 21.70
N GLY A 174 -11.35 -1.94 22.62
CA GLY A 174 -11.20 -0.80 23.53
C GLY A 174 -10.38 0.35 22.94
N SER A 175 -10.00 0.26 21.68
CA SER A 175 -9.12 1.22 20.97
C SER A 175 -7.70 1.30 21.55
N VAL A 176 -7.25 0.27 22.23
CA VAL A 176 -5.87 0.15 22.70
C VAL A 176 -5.00 -0.28 21.53
N PRO A 177 -3.88 0.43 21.26
CA PRO A 177 -2.95 0.04 20.20
C PRO A 177 -2.39 -1.36 20.47
N MET A 178 -2.37 -2.19 19.44
CA MET A 178 -1.77 -3.53 19.52
C MET A 178 -1.21 -3.97 18.18
N ASP A 179 -0.21 -4.83 18.23
CA ASP A 179 0.33 -5.49 17.05
C ASP A 179 -0.70 -6.48 16.48
N LYS A 180 -0.96 -6.35 15.21
CA LYS A 180 -1.87 -7.22 14.44
C LYS A 180 -1.11 -7.83 13.28
N GLN A 181 -1.47 -9.05 12.91
CA GLN A 181 -0.98 -9.68 11.69
C GLN A 181 -2.14 -9.82 10.69
N PHE A 182 -1.88 -9.48 9.43
CA PHE A 182 -2.83 -9.72 8.35
C PHE A 182 -2.68 -11.14 7.82
N VAL A 183 -3.64 -11.99 8.08
CA VAL A 183 -3.63 -13.41 7.67
C VAL A 183 -4.65 -13.63 6.56
N LEU A 184 -4.19 -14.14 5.42
CA LEU A 184 -5.09 -14.68 4.41
C LEU A 184 -5.48 -16.10 4.80
N HIS A 185 -6.76 -16.32 5.04
CA HIS A 185 -7.27 -17.66 5.34
C HIS A 185 -8.30 -18.11 4.33
N ASN A 186 -8.34 -19.42 4.11
CA ASN A 186 -9.33 -20.06 3.26
C ASN A 186 -10.47 -20.64 4.13
N PRO A 187 -11.67 -20.07 4.08
CA PRO A 187 -12.79 -20.54 4.91
C PRO A 187 -13.36 -21.90 4.47
N GLN A 188 -12.87 -22.46 3.37
CA GLN A 188 -13.33 -23.75 2.84
C GLN A 188 -12.42 -24.94 3.21
N LYS A 189 -11.46 -24.72 4.10
CA LYS A 189 -10.53 -25.74 4.57
C LYS A 189 -10.52 -25.81 6.09
#